data_fcebaa3e340f4e3cbe1545130059b3c3
#
_entry.id   fcebaa3e340f4e3cbe1545130059b3c3
#
_cell.length_a   1.000
_cell.length_b   1.000
_cell.length_c   1.000
_cell.angle_alpha   90.00
_cell.angle_beta   90.00
_cell.angle_gamma   90.00
#
_symmetry.space_group_name_H-M   'P 1'
#
loop_
_entity.id
_entity.type
_entity.pdbx_description
1 polymer ?
#
loop_
_entity_poly.entity_id
_entity_poly.type
_entity_poly.pdbx_seq_one_letter_code
_entity_poly.pdbx_strand_id
1 'polypeptide(L)'
;YFTDKMKGKTQSNYFYGEITGSAGVLEESLGVLANKVRNFKDENGEVMEYVADIVVVPCNRPKLENMMKKVIGSERTVGSDYNDINTQYGNWTLVVLDGWETTDDRFMVMSKEANENLLGNMFYNRVPLDITSDIDKHTRNYFWNGYCRFGVGFNTWKHIALAVNATSLSDATAL
;
A
#
# COMPACT_ATOMS: atom_id res chain seq x y z
N TYR A 1 -11.32 4.72 -0.08
CA TYR A 1 -12.36 3.83 -0.57
C TYR A 1 -12.81 4.28 -1.96
N PHE A 2 -12.63 3.43 -2.94
CA PHE A 2 -13.07 3.67 -4.30
C PHE A 2 -13.88 2.49 -4.80
N THR A 3 -15.00 2.79 -5.42
CA THR A 3 -15.81 1.82 -6.15
C THR A 3 -16.05 2.34 -7.56
N ASP A 4 -15.93 1.46 -8.53
CA ASP A 4 -16.18 1.79 -9.92
C ASP A 4 -17.27 0.87 -10.49
N LYS A 5 -18.21 1.44 -11.24
CA LYS A 5 -19.29 0.70 -11.91
C LYS A 5 -18.94 0.54 -13.38
N MET A 6 -18.48 -0.64 -13.71
CA MET A 6 -18.10 -1.00 -15.07
C MET A 6 -19.05 -2.01 -15.67
N LYS A 7 -19.70 -1.69 -16.77
CA LYS A 7 -20.65 -2.57 -17.45
C LYS A 7 -21.64 -3.27 -16.48
N GLY A 8 -22.13 -2.52 -15.47
CA GLY A 8 -23.07 -3.04 -14.47
C GLY A 8 -22.44 -3.83 -13.32
N LYS A 9 -21.11 -3.99 -13.28
CA LYS A 9 -20.37 -4.60 -12.16
C LYS A 9 -19.67 -3.53 -11.35
N THR A 10 -19.73 -3.64 -10.02
CA THR A 10 -19.03 -2.76 -9.09
C THR A 10 -17.69 -3.41 -8.73
N GLN A 11 -16.60 -2.66 -8.88
CA GLN A 11 -15.29 -3.03 -8.37
C GLN A 11 -14.95 -2.17 -7.15
N SER A 12 -14.22 -2.73 -6.19
CA SER A 12 -13.77 -2.03 -5.00
C SER A 12 -12.32 -2.39 -4.71
N ASN A 13 -11.56 -1.45 -4.20
CA ASN A 13 -10.20 -1.67 -3.68
C ASN A 13 -10.17 -1.74 -2.15
N TYR A 14 -11.32 -1.88 -1.51
CA TYR A 14 -11.46 -1.92 -0.07
C TYR A 14 -12.08 -3.26 0.35
N PHE A 15 -11.36 -4.00 1.18
CA PHE A 15 -11.73 -5.35 1.58
C PHE A 15 -11.74 -5.46 3.10
N TYR A 16 -12.64 -6.30 3.61
CA TYR A 16 -12.72 -6.63 5.02
C TYR A 16 -12.44 -8.10 5.23
N GLY A 17 -11.73 -8.42 6.29
CA GLY A 17 -11.46 -9.79 6.69
C GLY A 17 -10.72 -9.86 8.01
N GLU A 18 -10.54 -11.06 8.53
CA GLU A 18 -9.66 -11.28 9.66
C GLU A 18 -8.20 -11.23 9.17
N ILE A 19 -7.43 -10.28 9.67
CA ILE A 19 -6.03 -10.09 9.25
C ILE A 19 -5.03 -10.22 10.39
N THR A 20 -5.48 -10.30 11.65
CA THR A 20 -4.63 -10.26 12.83
C THR A 20 -4.77 -11.48 13.76
N GLY A 21 -5.55 -12.48 13.38
CA GLY A 21 -5.76 -13.68 14.19
C GLY A 21 -4.48 -14.49 14.40
N SER A 22 -3.78 -14.78 13.33
CA SER A 22 -2.49 -15.49 13.35
C SER A 22 -1.64 -15.12 12.13
N ALA A 23 -0.36 -15.54 12.14
CA ALA A 23 0.51 -15.32 10.97
C ALA A 23 0.04 -16.10 9.73
N GLY A 24 -0.56 -17.26 9.90
CA GLY A 24 -1.14 -18.03 8.80
C GLY A 24 -2.36 -17.33 8.17
N VAL A 25 -3.23 -16.75 8.99
CA VAL A 25 -4.36 -15.94 8.51
C VAL A 25 -3.87 -14.71 7.73
N LEU A 26 -2.80 -14.08 8.20
CA LEU A 26 -2.19 -12.94 7.52
C LEU A 26 -1.55 -13.35 6.18
N GLU A 27 -0.89 -14.51 6.12
CA GLU A 27 -0.35 -15.09 4.89
C GLU A 27 -1.45 -15.33 3.84
N GLU A 28 -2.56 -15.95 4.26
CA GLU A 28 -3.71 -16.19 3.39
C GLU A 28 -4.33 -14.88 2.91
N SER A 29 -4.55 -13.92 3.82
CA SER A 29 -5.09 -12.60 3.48
C SER A 29 -4.23 -11.83 2.48
N LEU A 30 -2.90 -11.93 2.59
CA LEU A 30 -1.97 -11.37 1.61
C LEU A 30 -2.16 -12.01 0.22
N GLY A 31 -2.22 -13.33 0.17
CA GLY A 31 -2.42 -14.06 -1.09
C GLY A 31 -3.75 -13.71 -1.76
N VAL A 32 -4.83 -13.64 -0.97
CA VAL A 32 -6.16 -13.24 -1.46
C VAL A 32 -6.14 -11.81 -1.98
N LEU A 33 -5.53 -10.88 -1.24
CA LEU A 33 -5.48 -9.47 -1.63
C LEU A 33 -4.64 -9.27 -2.90
N ALA A 34 -3.51 -9.97 -3.03
CA ALA A 34 -2.70 -9.99 -4.25
C ALA A 34 -3.51 -10.47 -5.46
N ASN A 35 -4.28 -11.54 -5.28
CA ASN A 35 -5.14 -12.06 -6.34
C ASN A 35 -6.28 -11.09 -6.70
N LYS A 36 -6.83 -10.35 -5.73
CA LYS A 36 -7.83 -9.29 -6.00
C LYS A 36 -7.23 -8.17 -6.86
N VAL A 37 -6.02 -7.70 -6.55
CA VAL A 37 -5.31 -6.68 -7.36
C VAL A 37 -5.09 -7.19 -8.79
N ARG A 38 -4.64 -8.44 -8.92
CA ARG A 38 -4.41 -9.05 -10.24
C ARG A 38 -5.67 -9.15 -11.10
N ASN A 39 -6.83 -9.29 -10.46
CA ASN A 39 -8.13 -9.42 -11.14
C ASN A 39 -8.87 -8.09 -11.33
N PHE A 40 -8.26 -6.95 -11.03
CA PHE A 40 -8.86 -5.66 -11.36
C PHE A 40 -9.05 -5.54 -12.86
N LYS A 41 -10.18 -4.94 -13.23
CA LYS A 41 -10.57 -4.80 -14.62
C LYS A 41 -10.43 -3.37 -15.09
N ASP A 42 -10.05 -3.25 -16.34
CA ASP A 42 -10.05 -1.99 -17.07
C ASP A 42 -11.48 -1.52 -17.41
N GLU A 43 -11.59 -0.36 -18.02
CA GLU A 43 -12.87 0.24 -18.47
C GLU A 43 -13.62 -0.62 -19.48
N ASN A 44 -12.88 -1.39 -20.25
CA ASN A 44 -13.44 -2.35 -21.23
C ASN A 44 -13.92 -3.66 -20.57
N GLY A 45 -13.58 -3.88 -19.28
CA GLY A 45 -13.89 -5.10 -18.55
C GLY A 45 -12.84 -6.21 -18.74
N GLU A 46 -11.68 -5.90 -19.32
CA GLU A 46 -10.54 -6.78 -19.44
C GLU A 46 -9.74 -6.81 -18.14
N VAL A 47 -9.16 -7.96 -17.78
CA VAL A 47 -8.34 -8.13 -16.58
C VAL A 47 -6.98 -7.49 -16.83
N MET A 48 -6.50 -6.71 -15.85
CA MET A 48 -5.26 -5.94 -16.00
C MET A 48 -4.00 -6.74 -15.67
N GLU A 49 -4.12 -7.85 -14.96
CA GLU A 49 -3.06 -8.84 -14.63
C GLU A 49 -1.82 -8.27 -13.89
N TYR A 50 -1.93 -7.11 -13.23
CA TYR A 50 -0.83 -6.55 -12.46
C TYR A 50 -0.59 -7.33 -11.17
N VAL A 51 0.67 -7.59 -10.87
CA VAL A 51 1.10 -8.29 -9.67
C VAL A 51 1.40 -7.29 -8.55
N ALA A 52 0.80 -7.49 -7.38
CA ALA A 52 1.13 -6.72 -6.19
C ALA A 52 2.48 -7.20 -5.62
N ASP A 53 3.39 -6.27 -5.34
CA ASP A 53 4.77 -6.52 -4.89
C ASP A 53 5.16 -5.71 -3.66
N ILE A 54 4.35 -4.74 -3.26
CA ILE A 54 4.61 -3.87 -2.10
C ILE A 54 3.50 -4.04 -1.08
N VAL A 55 3.88 -4.23 0.19
CA VAL A 55 2.97 -4.19 1.34
C VAL A 55 3.28 -2.96 2.17
N VAL A 56 2.27 -2.18 2.47
CA VAL A 56 2.38 -0.99 3.30
C VAL A 56 1.59 -1.17 4.59
N VAL A 57 2.24 -0.93 5.71
CA VAL A 57 1.66 -1.03 7.06
C VAL A 57 1.75 0.32 7.79
N PRO A 58 0.80 0.64 8.67
CA PRO A 58 0.84 1.85 9.48
C PRO A 58 1.91 1.76 10.58
N CYS A 59 2.54 2.90 10.90
CA CYS A 59 3.62 2.99 11.88
C CYS A 59 3.16 2.74 13.33
N ASN A 60 1.89 3.03 13.65
CA ASN A 60 1.36 2.89 15.01
C ASN A 60 0.87 1.46 15.34
N ARG A 61 1.14 0.46 14.50
CA ARG A 61 0.73 -0.94 14.66
C ARG A 61 1.91 -1.91 14.70
N PRO A 62 2.75 -1.89 15.75
CA PRO A 62 3.98 -2.69 15.80
C PRO A 62 3.70 -4.20 15.83
N LYS A 63 2.56 -4.63 16.34
CA LYS A 63 2.16 -6.05 16.32
C LYS A 63 1.95 -6.54 14.89
N LEU A 64 1.20 -5.77 14.09
CA LEU A 64 0.93 -6.08 12.68
C LEU A 64 2.23 -6.03 11.86
N GLU A 65 3.08 -5.03 12.08
CA GLU A 65 4.39 -4.91 11.45
C GLU A 65 5.26 -6.14 11.71
N ASN A 66 5.36 -6.57 12.98
CA ASN A 66 6.16 -7.73 13.36
C ASN A 66 5.60 -9.04 12.78
N MET A 67 4.27 -9.18 12.72
CA MET A 67 3.64 -10.34 12.07
C MET A 67 3.92 -10.33 10.56
N MET A 68 3.82 -9.19 9.92
CA MET A 68 4.10 -9.04 8.47
C MET A 68 5.56 -9.37 8.17
N LYS A 69 6.52 -8.90 8.98
CA LYS A 69 7.94 -9.24 8.84
C LYS A 69 8.19 -10.76 8.95
N LYS A 70 7.48 -11.44 9.86
CA LYS A 70 7.59 -12.89 9.99
C LYS A 70 7.03 -13.61 8.77
N VAL A 71 5.87 -13.19 8.26
CA VAL A 71 5.25 -13.80 7.09
C VAL A 71 6.14 -13.62 5.85
N ILE A 72 6.64 -12.43 5.61
CA ILE A 72 7.47 -12.15 4.42
C ILE A 72 8.86 -12.76 4.52
N GLY A 73 9.43 -12.84 5.74
CA GLY A 73 10.83 -13.25 5.96
C GLY A 73 11.01 -14.73 6.30
N SER A 74 9.95 -15.52 6.45
CA SER A 74 10.04 -16.93 6.81
C SER A 74 9.76 -17.84 5.61
N GLU A 75 10.63 -18.78 5.34
CA GLU A 75 10.44 -19.82 4.28
C GLU A 75 9.30 -20.78 4.62
N ARG A 76 8.93 -20.90 5.88
CA ARG A 76 7.87 -21.76 6.37
C ARG A 76 6.74 -20.96 6.96
N THR A 77 5.53 -21.48 6.88
CA THR A 77 4.34 -20.84 7.48
C THR A 77 4.52 -20.71 8.99
N VAL A 78 4.44 -19.51 9.49
CA VAL A 78 4.68 -19.19 10.91
C VAL A 78 3.51 -19.64 11.77
N GLY A 79 3.79 -20.52 12.75
CA GLY A 79 2.78 -21.05 13.66
C GLY A 79 2.07 -22.31 13.19
N SER A 80 2.52 -22.91 12.09
CA SER A 80 2.10 -24.24 11.67
C SER A 80 2.94 -25.30 12.40
N ASP A 81 2.28 -26.33 12.94
CA ASP A 81 2.93 -27.51 13.50
C ASP A 81 3.45 -28.45 12.39
N TYR A 82 3.00 -28.23 11.18
CA TYR A 82 3.41 -28.95 9.99
C TYR A 82 4.49 -28.16 9.24
N ASN A 83 5.30 -28.85 8.47
CA ASN A 83 6.40 -28.26 7.71
C ASN A 83 5.89 -27.58 6.40
N ASP A 84 4.87 -26.75 6.52
CA ASP A 84 4.23 -26.09 5.41
C ASP A 84 5.12 -24.98 4.82
N ILE A 85 5.09 -24.89 3.49
CA ILE A 85 5.86 -23.88 2.75
C ILE A 85 5.07 -22.57 2.73
N ASN A 86 5.72 -21.49 3.11
CA ASN A 86 5.15 -20.15 3.00
C ASN A 86 5.23 -19.65 1.53
N THR A 87 4.08 -19.49 0.91
CA THR A 87 3.95 -19.08 -0.49
C THR A 87 4.24 -17.58 -0.70
N GLN A 88 4.28 -16.80 0.37
CA GLN A 88 4.49 -15.34 0.33
C GLN A 88 5.96 -14.96 0.57
N TYR A 89 6.81 -15.94 0.90
CA TYR A 89 8.22 -15.69 1.18
C TYR A 89 8.95 -15.02 0.02
N GLY A 90 9.61 -13.90 0.29
CA GLY A 90 10.45 -13.20 -0.67
C GLY A 90 9.74 -12.46 -1.80
N ASN A 91 8.41 -12.52 -1.87
CA ASN A 91 7.63 -11.89 -2.95
C ASN A 91 7.27 -10.43 -2.68
N TRP A 92 7.51 -9.94 -1.47
CA TRP A 92 7.01 -8.66 -1.02
C TRP A 92 8.09 -7.71 -0.52
N THR A 93 7.92 -6.45 -0.85
CA THR A 93 8.66 -5.35 -0.23
C THR A 93 7.79 -4.72 0.86
N LEU A 94 8.25 -4.80 2.13
CA LEU A 94 7.53 -4.19 3.25
C LEU A 94 7.93 -2.72 3.40
N VAL A 95 6.93 -1.85 3.44
CA VAL A 95 7.08 -0.43 3.71
C VAL A 95 6.26 -0.07 4.95
N VAL A 96 6.91 0.51 5.95
CA VAL A 96 6.22 1.12 7.10
C VAL A 96 6.02 2.59 6.77
N LEU A 97 4.77 3.04 6.73
CA LEU A 97 4.45 4.41 6.37
C LEU A 97 4.36 5.27 7.62
N ASP A 98 5.37 6.10 7.85
CA ASP A 98 5.41 7.06 8.92
C ASP A 98 4.33 8.15 8.69
N GLY A 99 3.61 8.48 9.77
CA GLY A 99 2.50 9.42 9.70
C GLY A 99 1.16 8.81 9.27
N TRP A 100 1.12 7.52 8.91
CA TRP A 100 -0.13 6.80 8.76
C TRP A 100 -0.53 6.15 10.08
N GLU A 101 -1.36 6.85 10.82
CA GLU A 101 -1.92 6.36 12.08
C GLU A 101 -3.34 5.86 11.88
N THR A 102 -3.64 4.70 12.44
CA THR A 102 -4.94 4.06 12.28
C THR A 102 -5.48 3.58 13.62
N THR A 103 -6.80 3.57 13.77
CA THR A 103 -7.48 3.00 14.96
C THR A 103 -7.60 1.49 14.87
N ASP A 104 -7.72 0.96 13.66
CA ASP A 104 -7.89 -0.46 13.39
C ASP A 104 -6.64 -1.05 12.75
N ASP A 105 -6.49 -2.36 12.84
CA ASP A 105 -5.45 -3.07 12.12
C ASP A 105 -5.83 -3.13 10.64
N ARG A 106 -4.97 -2.57 9.80
CA ARG A 106 -5.14 -2.51 8.35
C ARG A 106 -3.79 -2.49 7.65
N PHE A 107 -3.75 -3.02 6.47
CA PHE A 107 -2.59 -2.90 5.58
C PHE A 107 -3.06 -2.68 4.15
N MET A 108 -2.19 -2.17 3.31
CA MET A 108 -2.47 -2.08 1.89
C MET A 108 -1.40 -2.82 1.09
N VAL A 109 -1.81 -3.33 -0.06
CA VAL A 109 -0.90 -3.84 -1.06
C VAL A 109 -0.96 -2.96 -2.29
N MET A 110 0.16 -2.81 -2.96
CA MET A 110 0.21 -2.06 -4.21
C MET A 110 1.11 -2.77 -5.22
N SER A 111 0.83 -2.53 -6.49
CA SER A 111 1.66 -2.95 -7.59
C SER A 111 2.50 -1.78 -8.07
N LYS A 112 3.82 -1.94 -8.06
CA LYS A 112 4.74 -0.94 -8.60
C LYS A 112 4.54 -0.75 -10.09
N GLU A 113 4.43 -1.84 -10.83
CA GLU A 113 4.20 -1.83 -12.27
C GLU A 113 2.89 -1.12 -12.63
N ALA A 114 1.79 -1.44 -11.93
CA ALA A 114 0.50 -0.78 -12.15
C ALA A 114 0.58 0.73 -11.83
N ASN A 115 1.32 1.10 -10.77
CA ASN A 115 1.50 2.50 -10.42
C ASN A 115 2.26 3.28 -11.50
N GLU A 116 3.28 2.69 -12.09
CA GLU A 116 4.06 3.31 -13.16
C GLU A 116 3.26 3.41 -14.47
N ASN A 117 2.62 2.33 -14.89
CA ASN A 117 1.89 2.27 -16.16
C ASN A 117 0.59 3.09 -16.15
N LEU A 118 -0.11 3.12 -15.02
CA LEU A 118 -1.39 3.83 -14.88
C LEU A 118 -1.22 5.24 -14.31
N LEU A 119 0.01 5.66 -14.00
CA LEU A 119 0.32 6.93 -13.35
C LEU A 119 -0.52 7.10 -12.07
N GLY A 120 -0.56 6.07 -11.22
CA GLY A 120 -1.41 6.01 -10.04
C GLY A 120 -1.10 7.12 -9.05
N ASN A 121 0.01 7.00 -8.35
CA ASN A 121 0.52 8.02 -7.44
C ASN A 121 1.67 8.75 -8.12
N MET A 122 1.51 10.04 -8.35
CA MET A 122 2.50 10.85 -9.05
C MET A 122 3.07 11.93 -8.15
N PHE A 123 4.38 12.05 -8.18
CA PHE A 123 5.12 13.14 -7.55
C PHE A 123 5.76 14.00 -8.65
N TYR A 124 5.30 15.24 -8.77
CA TYR A 124 5.83 16.20 -9.73
C TYR A 124 6.80 17.14 -9.05
N ASN A 125 8.08 16.99 -9.32
CA ASN A 125 9.08 17.94 -8.89
C ASN A 125 9.26 19.02 -9.97
N ARG A 126 8.60 20.17 -9.79
CA ARG A 126 8.66 21.28 -10.74
C ARG A 126 9.93 22.09 -10.59
N VAL A 127 10.33 22.36 -9.35
CA VAL A 127 11.56 23.06 -9.01
C VAL A 127 12.22 22.27 -7.89
N PRO A 128 13.38 21.66 -8.14
CA PRO A 128 14.17 21.02 -7.08
C PRO A 128 14.57 22.04 -6.01
N LEU A 129 14.94 21.57 -4.84
CA LEU A 129 15.39 22.45 -3.76
C LEU A 129 16.63 23.22 -4.21
N ASP A 130 16.45 24.54 -4.34
CA ASP A 130 17.53 25.48 -4.61
C ASP A 130 17.80 26.30 -3.35
N ILE A 131 19.05 26.28 -2.89
CA ILE A 131 19.47 26.98 -1.67
C ILE A 131 20.43 28.08 -2.09
N THR A 132 20.01 29.33 -1.87
CA THR A 132 20.82 30.52 -2.10
C THR A 132 21.18 31.18 -0.77
N SER A 133 22.41 31.64 -0.67
CA SER A 133 22.87 32.45 0.46
C SER A 133 23.07 33.93 0.01
N ASP A 134 22.66 34.84 0.83
CA ASP A 134 22.87 36.25 0.58
C ASP A 134 23.25 36.97 1.88
N ILE A 135 23.77 38.20 1.76
CA ILE A 135 24.17 39.04 2.87
C ILE A 135 23.27 40.28 2.86
N ASP A 136 22.56 40.51 3.94
CA ASP A 136 21.83 41.76 4.14
C ASP A 136 22.81 42.95 4.21
N LYS A 137 22.69 43.83 3.26
CA LYS A 137 23.60 44.99 3.12
C LYS A 137 23.49 45.99 4.28
N HIS A 138 22.36 46.02 5.00
CA HIS A 138 22.12 46.91 6.12
C HIS A 138 22.62 46.35 7.45
N THR A 139 22.33 45.07 7.71
CA THR A 139 22.65 44.44 9.00
C THR A 139 23.92 43.57 8.94
N ARG A 140 24.44 43.27 7.74
CA ARG A 140 25.54 42.35 7.46
C ARG A 140 25.32 40.92 7.98
N ASN A 141 24.08 40.55 8.19
CA ASN A 141 23.71 39.18 8.56
C ASN A 141 23.65 38.28 7.31
N TYR A 142 24.12 37.07 7.46
CA TYR A 142 23.94 36.03 6.46
C TYR A 142 22.54 35.42 6.59
N PHE A 143 21.86 35.23 5.48
CA PHE A 143 20.63 34.47 5.42
C PHE A 143 20.66 33.47 4.28
N TRP A 144 19.96 32.37 4.50
CA TRP A 144 19.86 31.27 3.55
C TRP A 144 18.40 31.16 3.11
N ASN A 145 18.18 31.22 1.81
CA ASN A 145 16.87 31.05 1.22
C ASN A 145 16.80 29.67 0.56
N GLY A 146 15.83 28.86 0.96
CA GLY A 146 15.49 27.62 0.29
C GLY A 146 14.20 27.77 -0.50
N TYR A 147 14.22 27.43 -1.79
CA TYR A 147 13.04 27.42 -2.64
C TYR A 147 12.88 26.06 -3.28
N CYS A 148 11.70 25.48 -3.15
CA CYS A 148 11.30 24.27 -3.87
C CYS A 148 9.83 24.35 -4.28
N ARG A 149 9.48 23.66 -5.35
CA ARG A 149 8.10 23.56 -5.81
C ARG A 149 7.79 22.16 -6.31
N PHE A 150 6.90 21.49 -5.63
CA PHE A 150 6.45 20.16 -6.00
C PHE A 150 4.93 20.07 -5.93
N GLY A 151 4.39 19.05 -6.57
CA GLY A 151 2.98 18.69 -6.50
C GLY A 151 2.82 17.19 -6.38
N VAL A 152 1.80 16.75 -5.69
CA VAL A 152 1.43 15.33 -5.59
C VAL A 152 0.08 15.15 -6.27
N GLY A 153 -0.05 14.12 -7.06
CA GLY A 153 -1.28 13.77 -7.77
C GLY A 153 -1.64 12.30 -7.62
N PHE A 154 -2.92 12.01 -7.75
CA PHE A 154 -3.48 10.68 -7.73
C PHE A 154 -4.42 10.54 -8.94
N ASN A 155 -4.11 9.62 -9.84
CA ASN A 155 -4.86 9.44 -11.08
C ASN A 155 -5.83 8.26 -11.02
N THR A 156 -5.37 7.10 -10.56
CA THR A 156 -6.19 5.89 -10.49
C THR A 156 -5.96 5.12 -9.19
N TRP A 157 -6.94 4.36 -8.78
CA TRP A 157 -6.88 3.53 -7.57
C TRP A 157 -6.56 2.05 -7.86
N LYS A 158 -6.55 1.65 -9.13
CA LYS A 158 -6.45 0.24 -9.55
C LYS A 158 -5.09 -0.42 -9.26
N HIS A 159 -4.13 0.34 -8.79
CA HIS A 159 -2.81 -0.16 -8.36
C HIS A 159 -2.73 -0.48 -6.87
N ILE A 160 -3.77 -0.14 -6.09
CA ILE A 160 -3.80 -0.27 -4.63
C ILE A 160 -5.04 -1.05 -4.18
N ALA A 161 -4.85 -1.95 -3.22
CA ALA A 161 -5.94 -2.56 -2.46
C ALA A 161 -5.67 -2.46 -0.96
N LEU A 162 -6.70 -2.16 -0.18
CA LEU A 162 -6.67 -2.00 1.26
C LEU A 162 -7.44 -3.13 1.94
N ALA A 163 -6.81 -3.81 2.88
CA ALA A 163 -7.44 -4.74 3.80
C ALA A 163 -7.61 -4.12 5.19
N VAL A 164 -8.77 -4.28 5.78
CA VAL A 164 -9.10 -3.83 7.12
C VAL A 164 -9.58 -4.98 7.95
N ASN A 165 -9.09 -5.09 9.19
CA ASN A 165 -9.53 -6.11 10.12
C ASN A 165 -10.97 -5.83 10.55
N ALA A 166 -11.86 -6.78 10.31
CA ALA A 166 -13.23 -6.72 10.73
C ALA A 166 -13.76 -8.12 11.08
N THR A 167 -14.41 -8.21 12.21
CA THR A 167 -15.03 -9.45 12.68
C THR A 167 -16.45 -9.66 12.15
N SER A 168 -17.05 -8.63 11.55
CA SER A 168 -18.38 -8.70 10.96
C SER A 168 -18.41 -7.95 9.62
N LEU A 169 -18.84 -8.64 8.60
CA LEU A 169 -19.02 -8.14 7.25
C LEU A 169 -20.41 -7.52 7.12
N SER A 170 -20.53 -6.22 7.11
CA SER A 170 -21.68 -5.52 6.58
C SER A 170 -21.21 -4.68 5.39
N ASP A 171 -21.70 -4.99 4.21
CA ASP A 171 -21.63 -4.19 2.98
C ASP A 171 -20.29 -4.06 2.25
N ALA A 172 -19.25 -4.80 2.61
CA ALA A 172 -18.01 -4.79 1.85
C ALA A 172 -17.68 -6.16 1.26
N THR A 173 -16.85 -6.14 0.25
CA THR A 173 -16.38 -7.37 -0.40
C THR A 173 -15.46 -8.11 0.57
N ALA A 174 -15.85 -9.33 0.98
CA ALA A 174 -15.01 -10.18 1.80
C ALA A 174 -13.65 -10.46 1.12
N LEU A 175 -12.61 -10.58 1.95
CA LEU A 175 -11.32 -11.13 1.55
C LEU A 175 -11.48 -12.58 1.13
#